data_cc91d165621c90aa3341cb9e04239313
#
_entry.id   cc91d165621c90aa3341cb9e04239313
#
_cell.length_a   1.000
_cell.length_b   1.000
_cell.length_c   1.000
_cell.angle_alpha   90.00
_cell.angle_beta   90.00
_cell.angle_gamma   90.00
#
_symmetry.space_group_name_H-M   'P 1'
#
loop_
_entity.id
_entity.type
_entity.pdbx_description
1 polymer ?
#
loop_
_entity_poly.entity_id
_entity_poly.type
_entity_poly.pdbx_seq_one_letter_code
_entity_poly.pdbx_strand_id
1 'polypeptide(L)'
;IVYMNVAAEMMKKSHPDKEVVPAALLYYHVNDPMIKSEEELSPEQVNDQLLKELRMNGLVNDSEEVIGLLDGSFATKSSIIPVERKSDGSLSTRSSVVNRQDYEVISNYVNQKMHQFGTEILQGNIEVNPCEQGNTESCTYCTFREICAFDGKIPGFEKRKPGHGMDVLKDEQDIIEKMRKHSAMQN
;
A
#
# COMPACT_ATOMS: atom_id res chain seq x y z
N ILE A 1 -5.96 1.34 -3.93
CA ILE A 1 -6.89 2.38 -3.46
C ILE A 1 -7.86 2.78 -4.57
N VAL A 2 -7.42 3.17 -5.77
CA VAL A 2 -8.35 3.59 -6.86
C VAL A 2 -9.43 2.53 -7.13
N TYR A 3 -9.03 1.27 -7.31
CA TYR A 3 -10.00 0.18 -7.53
C TYR A 3 -10.93 -0.02 -6.33
N MET A 4 -10.43 0.15 -5.12
CA MET A 4 -11.25 0.07 -3.90
C MET A 4 -12.31 1.19 -3.88
N ASN A 5 -11.93 2.43 -4.24
CA ASN A 5 -12.86 3.55 -4.32
C ASN A 5 -13.96 3.30 -5.33
N VAL A 6 -13.60 2.85 -6.54
CA VAL A 6 -14.57 2.51 -7.60
C VAL A 6 -15.49 1.38 -7.15
N ALA A 7 -14.94 0.32 -6.55
CA ALA A 7 -15.72 -0.80 -6.04
C ALA A 7 -16.69 -0.35 -4.94
N ALA A 8 -16.24 0.50 -4.01
CA ALA A 8 -17.08 1.04 -2.95
C ALA A 8 -18.25 1.87 -3.51
N GLU A 9 -18.01 2.70 -4.54
CA GLU A 9 -19.08 3.45 -5.21
C GLU A 9 -20.08 2.53 -5.94
N MET A 10 -19.60 1.50 -6.61
CA MET A 10 -20.46 0.51 -7.26
C MET A 10 -21.32 -0.22 -6.24
N MET A 11 -20.74 -0.64 -5.12
CA MET A 11 -21.48 -1.33 -4.06
C MET A 11 -22.52 -0.42 -3.39
N LYS A 12 -22.21 0.87 -3.15
CA LYS A 12 -23.19 1.85 -2.66
C LYS A 12 -24.39 2.00 -3.60
N LYS A 13 -24.15 2.00 -4.91
CA LYS A 13 -25.24 2.07 -5.90
C LYS A 13 -26.09 0.81 -5.92
N SER A 14 -25.48 -0.36 -5.78
CA SER A 14 -26.17 -1.65 -5.77
C SER A 14 -26.91 -1.94 -4.47
N HIS A 15 -26.44 -1.37 -3.36
CA HIS A 15 -26.98 -1.58 -2.02
C HIS A 15 -27.16 -0.25 -1.29
N PRO A 16 -28.12 0.61 -1.70
CA PRO A 16 -28.28 1.95 -1.15
C PRO A 16 -28.75 1.97 0.30
N ASP A 17 -29.31 0.88 0.76
CA ASP A 17 -29.78 0.64 2.13
C ASP A 17 -28.70 0.10 3.09
N LYS A 18 -27.50 -0.19 2.55
CA LYS A 18 -26.40 -0.76 3.34
C LYS A 18 -25.22 0.20 3.42
N GLU A 19 -24.54 0.14 4.55
CA GLU A 19 -23.27 0.81 4.71
C GLU A 19 -22.14 0.01 4.04
N VAL A 20 -21.37 0.67 3.19
CA VAL A 20 -20.22 0.07 2.52
C VAL A 20 -18.95 0.46 3.27
N VAL A 21 -18.26 -0.51 3.81
CA VAL A 21 -17.02 -0.33 4.58
C VAL A 21 -15.85 -1.00 3.86
N PRO A 22 -14.73 -0.31 3.62
CA PRO A 22 -13.52 -0.94 3.11
C PRO A 22 -13.01 -1.98 4.11
N ALA A 23 -12.85 -3.22 3.66
CA ALA A 23 -12.38 -4.31 4.52
C ALA A 23 -10.85 -4.38 4.56
N ALA A 24 -10.22 -4.43 3.39
CA ALA A 24 -8.77 -4.52 3.27
C ALA A 24 -8.29 -4.11 1.88
N LEU A 25 -7.02 -3.73 1.82
CA LEU A 25 -6.23 -3.60 0.60
C LEU A 25 -5.03 -4.51 0.73
N LEU A 26 -5.04 -5.64 0.05
CA LEU A 26 -4.05 -6.69 0.22
C LEU A 26 -3.28 -6.93 -1.08
N TYR A 27 -1.99 -7.21 -0.93
CA TYR A 27 -1.10 -7.64 -1.99
C TYR A 27 -0.70 -9.08 -1.74
N TYR A 28 -0.92 -9.91 -2.74
CA TYR A 28 -0.52 -11.32 -2.72
C TYR A 28 0.69 -11.52 -3.64
N HIS A 29 1.75 -12.15 -3.12
CA HIS A 29 2.89 -12.55 -3.91
C HIS A 29 2.60 -13.86 -4.65
N VAL A 30 2.66 -13.81 -5.98
CA VAL A 30 2.40 -14.98 -6.85
C VAL A 30 3.66 -15.82 -7.08
N ASN A 31 4.79 -15.44 -6.53
CA ASN A 31 6.04 -16.17 -6.68
C ASN A 31 6.01 -17.48 -5.89
N ASP A 32 6.63 -18.51 -6.44
CA ASP A 32 6.88 -19.75 -5.71
C ASP A 32 8.06 -19.54 -4.74
N PRO A 33 7.81 -19.46 -3.43
CA PRO A 33 8.86 -19.16 -2.48
C PRO A 33 9.78 -20.37 -2.27
N MET A 34 11.09 -20.15 -2.40
CA MET A 34 12.08 -21.15 -2.04
C MET A 34 12.40 -21.06 -0.55
N ILE A 35 12.09 -22.13 0.19
CA ILE A 35 12.45 -22.24 1.59
C ILE A 35 13.93 -22.67 1.68
N LYS A 36 14.70 -21.87 2.43
CA LYS A 36 16.10 -22.17 2.75
C LYS A 36 16.16 -22.64 4.20
N SER A 37 16.72 -23.81 4.42
CA SER A 37 16.99 -24.35 5.77
C SER A 37 18.36 -24.98 5.79
N GLU A 38 19.05 -24.86 6.92
CA GLU A 38 20.30 -25.57 7.20
C GLU A 38 20.05 -26.98 7.72
N GLU A 39 18.82 -27.26 8.18
CA GLU A 39 18.39 -28.55 8.70
C GLU A 39 17.28 -29.16 7.83
N GLU A 40 17.15 -30.47 7.90
CA GLU A 40 16.06 -31.20 7.23
C GLU A 40 14.74 -30.87 7.91
N LEU A 41 13.78 -30.32 7.14
CA LEU A 41 12.46 -29.91 7.64
C LEU A 41 11.45 -31.01 7.40
N SER A 42 10.55 -31.22 8.36
CA SER A 42 9.38 -32.06 8.14
C SER A 42 8.41 -31.41 7.13
N PRO A 43 7.55 -32.18 6.46
CA PRO A 43 6.56 -31.63 5.54
C PRO A 43 5.64 -30.57 6.17
N GLU A 44 5.32 -30.71 7.44
CA GLU A 44 4.51 -29.74 8.20
C GLU A 44 5.27 -28.43 8.41
N GLN A 45 6.55 -28.50 8.78
CA GLN A 45 7.41 -27.31 8.94
C GLN A 45 7.63 -26.57 7.62
N VAL A 46 7.76 -27.32 6.51
CA VAL A 46 7.84 -26.74 5.16
C VAL A 46 6.55 -25.98 4.84
N ASN A 47 5.39 -26.58 5.08
CA ASN A 47 4.10 -25.95 4.83
C ASN A 47 3.91 -24.69 5.68
N ASP A 48 4.28 -24.73 6.95
CA ASP A 48 4.20 -23.55 7.85
C ASP A 48 5.10 -22.41 7.39
N GLN A 49 6.29 -22.70 6.88
CA GLN A 49 7.19 -21.69 6.32
C GLN A 49 6.64 -21.12 5.01
N LEU A 50 6.11 -21.97 4.12
CA LEU A 50 5.43 -21.55 2.89
C LEU A 50 4.29 -20.56 3.19
N LEU A 51 3.43 -20.89 4.15
CA LEU A 51 2.31 -20.02 4.53
C LEU A 51 2.79 -18.67 5.08
N LYS A 52 3.90 -18.65 5.81
CA LYS A 52 4.49 -17.38 6.29
C LYS A 52 5.02 -16.52 5.15
N GLU A 53 5.68 -17.13 4.16
CA GLU A 53 6.20 -16.41 2.99
C GLU A 53 5.07 -15.93 2.05
N LEU A 54 4.00 -16.70 1.94
CA LEU A 54 2.82 -16.38 1.13
C LEU A 54 1.82 -15.46 1.83
N ARG A 55 2.06 -15.10 3.09
CA ARG A 55 1.19 -14.17 3.83
C ARG A 55 1.02 -12.87 3.07
N MET A 56 -0.21 -12.43 2.90
CA MET A 56 -0.52 -11.18 2.21
C MET A 56 0.02 -9.97 2.99
N ASN A 57 0.49 -8.97 2.25
CA ASN A 57 0.88 -7.67 2.78
C ASN A 57 -0.18 -6.64 2.42
N GLY A 58 -0.27 -5.55 3.19
CA GLY A 58 -1.21 -4.47 2.88
C GLY A 58 -1.84 -3.87 4.14
N LEU A 59 -3.02 -3.27 3.99
CA LEU A 59 -3.76 -2.60 5.04
C LEU A 59 -5.07 -3.33 5.30
N VAL A 60 -5.41 -3.55 6.55
CA VAL A 60 -6.65 -4.21 7.00
C VAL A 60 -7.44 -3.24 7.87
N ASN A 61 -8.75 -3.24 7.74
CA ASN A 61 -9.62 -2.48 8.65
C ASN A 61 -9.49 -3.02 10.08
N ASP A 62 -9.33 -2.13 11.05
CA ASP A 62 -9.11 -2.47 12.46
C ASP A 62 -10.35 -3.00 13.20
N SER A 63 -11.51 -3.01 12.51
CA SER A 63 -12.74 -3.56 13.08
C SER A 63 -12.61 -5.08 13.30
N GLU A 64 -12.93 -5.51 14.52
CA GLU A 64 -12.96 -6.93 14.91
C GLU A 64 -13.88 -7.77 14.02
N GLU A 65 -15.01 -7.20 13.61
CA GLU A 65 -15.95 -7.85 12.71
C GLU A 65 -15.32 -8.10 11.35
N VAL A 66 -14.65 -7.09 10.77
CA VAL A 66 -13.97 -7.20 9.47
C VAL A 66 -12.82 -8.19 9.54
N ILE A 67 -12.00 -8.12 10.58
CA ILE A 67 -10.89 -9.06 10.79
C ILE A 67 -11.41 -10.49 10.88
N GLY A 68 -12.48 -10.70 11.65
CA GLY A 68 -13.11 -12.02 11.81
C GLY A 68 -13.70 -12.58 10.52
N LEU A 69 -14.19 -11.72 9.61
CA LEU A 69 -14.66 -12.14 8.28
C LEU A 69 -13.51 -12.49 7.33
N LEU A 70 -12.36 -11.84 7.46
CA LEU A 70 -11.18 -12.10 6.63
C LEU A 70 -10.42 -13.35 7.08
N ASP A 71 -10.26 -13.52 8.40
CA ASP A 71 -9.63 -14.69 9.00
C ASP A 71 -10.23 -14.95 10.38
N GLY A 72 -11.27 -15.75 10.45
CA GLY A 72 -11.95 -16.13 11.70
C GLY A 72 -11.21 -17.16 12.52
N SER A 73 -10.12 -17.73 12.01
CA SER A 73 -9.43 -18.87 12.63
C SER A 73 -8.19 -18.46 13.44
N PHE A 74 -7.68 -17.22 13.30
CA PHE A 74 -6.44 -16.85 13.96
C PHE A 74 -6.65 -16.46 15.45
N ALA A 75 -5.76 -16.97 16.30
CA ALA A 75 -5.79 -16.64 17.74
C ALA A 75 -4.82 -15.48 18.06
N THR A 76 -3.58 -15.58 17.64
CA THR A 76 -2.52 -14.61 17.99
C THR A 76 -1.90 -13.96 16.75
N LYS A 77 -1.58 -14.73 15.72
CA LYS A 77 -0.97 -14.25 14.47
C LYS A 77 -1.65 -14.91 13.29
N SER A 78 -2.19 -14.11 12.39
CA SER A 78 -2.75 -14.63 11.15
C SER A 78 -1.64 -15.08 10.18
N SER A 79 -1.84 -16.21 9.54
CA SER A 79 -0.99 -16.68 8.43
C SER A 79 -1.44 -16.15 7.07
N ILE A 80 -2.59 -15.49 7.01
CA ILE A 80 -3.23 -15.03 5.76
C ILE A 80 -3.08 -13.53 5.61
N ILE A 81 -3.45 -12.75 6.64
CA ILE A 81 -3.50 -11.29 6.65
C ILE A 81 -2.46 -10.69 7.62
N PRO A 82 -2.00 -9.44 7.41
CA PRO A 82 -0.97 -8.82 8.23
C PRO A 82 -1.52 -8.32 9.60
N VAL A 83 -2.16 -9.22 10.35
CA VAL A 83 -2.75 -8.92 11.66
C VAL A 83 -2.18 -9.84 12.74
N GLU A 84 -1.85 -9.26 13.89
CA GLU A 84 -1.37 -9.95 15.09
C GLU A 84 -2.08 -9.40 16.33
N ARG A 85 -2.31 -10.27 17.33
CA ARG A 85 -2.87 -9.89 18.64
C ARG A 85 -1.82 -10.04 19.72
N LYS A 86 -1.90 -9.18 20.70
CA LYS A 86 -1.15 -9.33 21.95
C LYS A 86 -1.82 -10.36 22.85
N SER A 87 -1.14 -10.71 23.95
CA SER A 87 -1.67 -11.64 24.97
C SER A 87 -2.94 -11.14 25.66
N ASP A 88 -3.17 -9.82 25.66
CA ASP A 88 -4.39 -9.19 26.20
C ASP A 88 -5.55 -9.14 25.20
N GLY A 89 -5.38 -9.71 24.01
CA GLY A 89 -6.37 -9.73 22.92
C GLY A 89 -6.41 -8.47 22.05
N SER A 90 -5.72 -7.40 22.44
CA SER A 90 -5.65 -6.18 21.63
C SER A 90 -4.78 -6.37 20.38
N LEU A 91 -5.01 -5.54 19.35
CA LEU A 91 -4.18 -5.56 18.13
C LEU A 91 -2.74 -5.14 18.46
N SER A 92 -1.79 -5.87 17.91
CA SER A 92 -0.37 -5.57 18.05
C SER A 92 0.01 -4.35 17.21
N THR A 93 1.00 -3.59 17.66
CA THR A 93 1.63 -2.52 16.86
C THR A 93 2.35 -3.02 15.59
N ARG A 94 2.51 -4.35 15.46
CA ARG A 94 3.05 -4.98 14.23
C ARG A 94 1.96 -5.29 13.21
N SER A 95 0.70 -5.08 13.56
CA SER A 95 -0.41 -5.26 12.64
C SER A 95 -0.49 -4.07 11.69
N SER A 96 -0.63 -4.35 10.39
CA SER A 96 -0.90 -3.33 9.38
C SER A 96 -2.40 -3.05 9.33
N VAL A 97 -2.89 -2.31 10.30
CA VAL A 97 -4.31 -2.00 10.43
C VAL A 97 -4.57 -0.50 10.33
N VAL A 98 -5.71 -0.16 9.76
CA VAL A 98 -6.15 1.22 9.53
C VAL A 98 -7.61 1.34 9.93
N ASN A 99 -7.95 2.34 10.72
CA ASN A 99 -9.34 2.61 11.05
C ASN A 99 -10.11 3.20 9.85
N ARG A 100 -11.41 3.21 9.94
CA ARG A 100 -12.30 3.70 8.88
C ARG A 100 -11.98 5.15 8.47
N GLN A 101 -11.73 6.03 9.42
CA GLN A 101 -11.47 7.44 9.14
C GLN A 101 -10.16 7.64 8.36
N ASP A 102 -9.15 6.85 8.68
CA ASP A 102 -7.88 6.88 7.98
C ASP A 102 -7.99 6.30 6.56
N TYR A 103 -8.85 5.29 6.34
CA TYR A 103 -9.20 4.87 4.98
C TYR A 103 -9.83 5.99 4.16
N GLU A 104 -10.71 6.80 4.76
CA GLU A 104 -11.30 7.96 4.07
C GLU A 104 -10.23 9.02 3.73
N VAL A 105 -9.27 9.27 4.64
CA VAL A 105 -8.14 10.18 4.38
C VAL A 105 -7.30 9.69 3.20
N ILE A 106 -6.93 8.41 3.20
CA ILE A 106 -6.13 7.79 2.13
C ILE A 106 -6.90 7.86 0.79
N SER A 107 -8.19 7.53 0.82
CA SER A 107 -9.07 7.56 -0.35
C SER A 107 -9.16 8.97 -0.96
N ASN A 108 -9.42 9.98 -0.13
CA ASN A 108 -9.50 11.37 -0.55
C ASN A 108 -8.18 11.88 -1.11
N TYR A 109 -7.07 11.59 -0.45
CA TYR A 109 -5.74 11.94 -0.93
C TYR A 109 -5.45 11.37 -2.32
N VAL A 110 -5.75 10.08 -2.53
CA VAL A 110 -5.55 9.43 -3.84
C VAL A 110 -6.44 10.07 -4.91
N ASN A 111 -7.71 10.33 -4.61
CA ASN A 111 -8.61 10.99 -5.55
C ASN A 111 -8.11 12.39 -5.92
N GLN A 112 -7.67 13.19 -4.96
CA GLN A 112 -7.07 14.50 -5.22
C GLN A 112 -5.84 14.40 -6.12
N LYS A 113 -4.95 13.44 -5.87
CA LYS A 113 -3.77 13.21 -6.72
C LYS A 113 -4.14 12.79 -8.14
N MET A 114 -5.15 11.94 -8.31
CA MET A 114 -5.64 11.56 -9.63
C MET A 114 -6.19 12.76 -10.39
N HIS A 115 -6.97 13.64 -9.72
CA HIS A 115 -7.45 14.89 -10.31
C HIS A 115 -6.30 15.83 -10.68
N GLN A 116 -5.32 16.00 -9.80
CA GLN A 116 -4.14 16.82 -10.06
C GLN A 116 -3.40 16.33 -11.31
N PHE A 117 -3.08 15.04 -11.37
CA PHE A 117 -2.37 14.47 -12.53
C PHE A 117 -3.18 14.60 -13.83
N GLY A 118 -4.50 14.35 -13.76
CA GLY A 118 -5.36 14.56 -14.92
C GLY A 118 -5.35 16.00 -15.41
N THR A 119 -5.38 16.96 -14.49
CA THR A 119 -5.31 18.38 -14.81
C THR A 119 -3.97 18.77 -15.43
N GLU A 120 -2.86 18.32 -14.86
CA GLU A 120 -1.50 18.56 -15.37
C GLU A 120 -1.35 18.01 -16.80
N ILE A 121 -1.86 16.80 -17.07
CA ILE A 121 -1.86 16.21 -18.41
C ILE A 121 -2.68 17.06 -19.41
N LEU A 122 -3.89 17.47 -19.01
CA LEU A 122 -4.75 18.29 -19.87
C LEU A 122 -4.18 19.69 -20.13
N GLN A 123 -3.41 20.23 -19.19
CA GLN A 123 -2.68 21.48 -19.36
C GLN A 123 -1.40 21.36 -20.20
N GLY A 124 -1.07 20.15 -20.65
CA GLY A 124 0.12 19.89 -21.47
C GLY A 124 1.41 19.95 -20.67
N ASN A 125 1.40 19.61 -19.39
CA ASN A 125 2.62 19.49 -18.61
C ASN A 125 3.44 18.31 -19.14
N ILE A 126 4.58 18.62 -19.75
CA ILE A 126 5.55 17.65 -20.32
C ILE A 126 6.91 17.72 -19.60
N GLU A 127 6.95 18.25 -18.41
CA GLU A 127 8.17 18.38 -17.64
C GLU A 127 8.82 17.00 -17.41
N VAL A 128 10.12 16.92 -17.74
CA VAL A 128 10.89 15.69 -17.52
C VAL A 128 11.40 15.68 -16.09
N ASN A 129 10.73 14.92 -15.25
CA ASN A 129 11.00 14.84 -13.81
C ASN A 129 11.04 13.37 -13.34
N PRO A 130 12.09 12.60 -13.75
CA PRO A 130 12.20 11.19 -13.39
C PRO A 130 12.41 10.98 -11.90
N CYS A 131 11.86 9.87 -11.39
CA CYS A 131 11.96 9.49 -9.99
C CYS A 131 13.16 8.58 -9.75
N GLU A 132 13.86 8.80 -8.65
CA GLU A 132 14.91 7.92 -8.12
C GLU A 132 14.56 7.55 -6.68
N GLN A 133 14.43 6.24 -6.40
CA GLN A 133 14.16 5.72 -5.06
C GLN A 133 15.13 4.59 -4.72
N GLY A 134 16.06 4.85 -3.81
CA GLY A 134 17.14 3.92 -3.50
C GLY A 134 17.97 3.58 -4.74
N ASN A 135 18.04 2.30 -5.08
CA ASN A 135 18.75 1.80 -6.28
C ASN A 135 17.87 1.71 -7.52
N THR A 136 16.61 2.14 -7.44
CA THR A 136 15.64 2.06 -8.55
C THR A 136 15.46 3.42 -9.18
N GLU A 137 15.71 3.52 -10.47
CA GLU A 137 15.52 4.73 -11.28
C GLU A 137 14.43 4.51 -12.31
N SER A 138 13.55 5.48 -12.50
CA SER A 138 12.51 5.43 -13.54
C SER A 138 13.11 5.29 -14.96
N CYS A 139 14.34 5.76 -15.14
CA CYS A 139 15.03 5.72 -16.43
C CYS A 139 15.65 4.36 -16.76
N THR A 140 15.79 3.44 -15.83
CA THR A 140 16.51 2.17 -16.03
C THR A 140 15.92 1.33 -17.16
N TYR A 141 14.60 1.25 -17.23
CA TYR A 141 13.85 0.46 -18.23
C TYR A 141 13.00 1.33 -19.15
N CYS A 142 13.30 2.65 -19.24
CA CYS A 142 12.54 3.57 -20.06
C CYS A 142 12.87 3.38 -21.54
N THR A 143 11.87 3.05 -22.35
CA THR A 143 12.01 2.89 -23.80
C THR A 143 12.33 4.18 -24.54
N PHE A 144 12.07 5.34 -23.93
CA PHE A 144 12.30 6.67 -24.48
C PHE A 144 13.63 7.29 -24.04
N ARG A 145 14.48 6.55 -23.33
CA ARG A 145 15.72 7.08 -22.77
C ARG A 145 16.63 7.74 -23.81
N GLU A 146 16.77 7.11 -24.98
CA GLU A 146 17.63 7.59 -26.08
C GLU A 146 17.11 8.91 -26.68
N ILE A 147 15.81 9.14 -26.65
CA ILE A 147 15.14 10.32 -27.23
C ILE A 147 14.99 11.43 -26.21
N CYS A 148 14.77 11.08 -24.95
CA CYS A 148 14.50 12.01 -23.86
C CYS A 148 15.69 12.94 -23.57
N ALA A 149 16.93 12.47 -23.81
CA ALA A 149 18.17 13.19 -23.52
C ALA A 149 18.32 13.69 -22.08
N PHE A 150 17.57 13.11 -21.12
CA PHE A 150 17.73 13.46 -19.71
C PHE A 150 19.08 12.95 -19.19
N ASP A 151 19.90 13.86 -18.67
CA ASP A 151 21.15 13.54 -17.98
C ASP A 151 21.23 14.30 -16.67
N GLY A 152 21.08 13.57 -15.55
CA GLY A 152 21.17 14.14 -14.20
C GLY A 152 22.53 14.70 -13.80
N LYS A 153 23.56 14.62 -14.70
CA LYS A 153 24.85 15.28 -14.51
C LYS A 153 24.85 16.71 -15.04
N ILE A 154 23.86 17.06 -15.84
CA ILE A 154 23.73 18.42 -16.40
C ILE A 154 23.03 19.30 -15.36
N PRO A 155 23.57 20.48 -15.01
CA PRO A 155 22.91 21.41 -14.10
C PRO A 155 21.50 21.78 -14.60
N GLY A 156 20.50 21.70 -13.72
CA GLY A 156 19.09 21.94 -14.04
C GLY A 156 18.30 20.69 -14.39
N PHE A 157 18.94 19.53 -14.56
CA PHE A 157 18.27 18.23 -14.67
C PHE A 157 18.39 17.48 -13.35
N GLU A 158 17.36 17.54 -12.54
CA GLU A 158 17.35 16.87 -11.24
C GLU A 158 16.37 15.70 -11.24
N LYS A 159 16.76 14.61 -10.61
CA LYS A 159 15.87 13.50 -10.35
C LYS A 159 15.04 13.80 -9.11
N ARG A 160 13.75 13.62 -9.20
CA ARG A 160 12.86 13.68 -8.05
C ARG A 160 13.16 12.53 -7.11
N LYS A 161 13.51 12.84 -5.89
CA LYS A 161 13.65 11.88 -4.79
C LYS A 161 12.38 11.94 -3.95
N PRO A 162 11.43 11.01 -4.12
CA PRO A 162 10.34 10.88 -3.17
C PRO A 162 11.01 10.62 -1.82
N GLY A 163 10.59 11.36 -0.80
CA GLY A 163 11.16 11.24 0.55
C GLY A 163 11.34 9.78 0.89
N HIS A 164 12.41 9.42 1.54
CA HIS A 164 12.84 8.05 1.75
C HIS A 164 11.67 7.20 2.22
N GLY A 165 11.03 6.50 1.26
CA GLY A 165 9.76 5.80 1.48
C GLY A 165 9.84 4.69 2.53
N MET A 166 11.04 4.17 2.82
CA MET A 166 11.21 3.20 3.89
C MET A 166 11.31 3.83 5.28
N ASP A 167 11.82 5.05 5.41
CA ASP A 167 11.82 5.77 6.69
C ASP A 167 10.45 6.41 6.96
N VAL A 168 9.68 6.68 5.91
CA VAL A 168 8.31 7.19 6.01
C VAL A 168 7.31 6.09 6.35
N LEU A 169 7.59 4.84 5.97
CA LEU A 169 6.75 3.67 6.26
C LEU A 169 6.97 3.07 7.65
N LYS A 170 7.90 3.59 8.45
CA LYS A 170 8.09 3.11 9.82
C LYS A 170 6.95 3.51 10.75
N ASP A 171 6.18 4.53 10.37
CA ASP A 171 5.01 4.96 11.12
C ASP A 171 3.86 5.25 10.16
N GLU A 172 2.94 4.29 10.00
CA GLU A 172 1.76 4.43 9.14
C GLU A 172 0.92 5.64 9.55
N GLN A 173 0.89 5.97 10.84
CA GLN A 173 0.19 7.15 11.37
C GLN A 173 0.81 8.45 10.88
N ASP A 174 2.12 8.51 10.74
CA ASP A 174 2.85 9.69 10.24
C ASP A 174 2.52 9.98 8.76
N ILE A 175 2.34 8.92 7.95
CA ILE A 175 1.92 9.04 6.55
C ILE A 175 0.50 9.60 6.46
N ILE A 176 -0.42 9.05 7.24
CA ILE A 176 -1.81 9.48 7.27
C ILE A 176 -1.91 10.92 7.75
N GLU A 177 -1.12 11.33 8.74
CA GLU A 177 -1.06 12.72 9.20
C GLU A 177 -0.54 13.66 8.10
N LYS A 178 0.49 13.26 7.35
CA LYS A 178 0.99 14.01 6.18
C LYS A 178 -0.07 14.13 5.09
N MET A 179 -0.83 13.07 4.81
CA MET A 179 -1.95 13.10 3.87
C MET A 179 -3.05 14.07 4.33
N ARG A 180 -3.39 14.08 5.62
CA ARG A 180 -4.35 15.03 6.21
C ARG A 180 -3.90 16.47 6.04
N LYS A 181 -2.63 16.77 6.35
CA LYS A 181 -2.06 18.12 6.19
C LYS A 181 -2.08 18.56 4.73
N HIS A 182 -1.74 17.65 3.80
CA HIS A 182 -1.77 17.97 2.37
C HIS A 182 -3.19 18.30 1.87
N SER A 183 -4.18 17.52 2.28
CA SER A 183 -5.58 17.77 1.92
C SER A 183 -6.14 19.07 2.52
N ALA A 184 -5.69 19.47 3.71
CA ALA A 184 -6.11 20.72 4.36
C ALA A 184 -5.49 21.98 3.72
N MET A 185 -4.36 21.86 3.04
CA MET A 185 -3.70 22.99 2.36
C MET A 185 -4.27 23.29 0.97
N GLN A 186 -5.14 22.44 0.43
CA GLN A 186 -5.73 22.58 -0.91
C GLN A 186 -7.21 23.03 -0.87
N ASN A 187 -7.80 23.18 0.31
CA ASN A 187 -9.11 23.76 0.56
C ASN A 187 -8.96 25.21 1.04
#